data_ce9002ea0154ece3eba62d98e9dab763
#
_entry.id   ce9002ea0154ece3eba62d98e9dab763
#
_cell.length_a   1.000
_cell.length_b   1.000
_cell.length_c   1.000
_cell.angle_alpha   90.00
_cell.angle_beta   90.00
_cell.angle_gamma   90.00
#
_symmetry.space_group_name_H-M   'P 1'
#
loop_
_entity.id
_entity.type
_entity.pdbx_description
1 polymer ?
#
loop_
_entity_poly.entity_id
_entity_poly.type
_entity_poly.pdbx_seq_one_letter_code
_entity_poly.pdbx_strand_id
1 'polypeptide(L)' 'MKNSKDGWAWRHLSFPRWREEVNRRLSEVYVITIDDAGIDDDRLRSHWQMKQPPFEFVEWFGDKYDLDPKSAFGL' A
#
# COMPACT_ATOMS: atom_id res chain seq x y z
N MET A 1 -1.93 21.65 4.59
CA MET A 1 -1.97 21.92 3.52
C MET A 1 -1.51 20.98 2.53
N LYS A 2 -0.31 20.71 2.44
CA LYS A 2 0.05 19.82 1.52
C LYS A 2 -0.44 18.49 1.84
N ASN A 3 -0.81 18.19 2.99
CA ASN A 3 -1.29 16.90 3.31
C ASN A 3 -2.60 16.60 2.68
N SER A 4 -3.46 17.55 2.59
CA SER A 4 -4.72 17.28 2.01
C SER A 4 -4.57 17.04 0.53
N LYS A 5 -3.58 17.65 -0.08
CA LYS A 5 -3.32 17.40 -1.41
C LYS A 5 -2.87 16.00 -1.62
N ASP A 6 -2.02 15.51 -0.81
CA ASP A 6 -1.52 14.16 -0.91
C ASP A 6 -2.63 13.14 -0.71
N GLY A 7 -3.47 13.35 0.27
CA GLY A 7 -4.54 12.43 0.52
C GLY A 7 -5.58 12.46 -0.56
N TRP A 8 -5.64 13.56 -1.30
CA TRP A 8 -6.58 13.70 -2.34
C TRP A 8 -6.12 13.04 -3.63
N ALA A 9 -4.83 13.03 -3.86
CA ALA A 9 -4.28 12.53 -5.11
C ALA A 9 -4.59 11.07 -5.37
N TRP A 10 -4.64 10.23 -4.35
CA TRP A 10 -4.85 8.81 -4.56
C TRP A 10 -6.22 8.51 -5.15
N ARG A 11 -7.16 9.41 -5.00
CA ARG A 11 -8.50 9.19 -5.55
C ARG A 11 -8.50 9.24 -7.06
N HIS A 12 -7.52 9.89 -7.63
CA HIS A 12 -7.46 10.06 -9.06
C HIS A 12 -6.40 9.19 -9.72
N LEU A 13 -5.79 8.30 -8.96
CA LEU A 13 -4.78 7.43 -9.52
C LEU A 13 -5.41 6.34 -10.36
N SER A 14 -4.80 6.04 -11.48
CA SER A 14 -5.20 4.87 -12.25
C SER A 14 -4.77 3.64 -11.46
N PHE A 15 -5.31 2.49 -11.82
CA PHE A 15 -4.93 1.26 -11.12
C PHE A 15 -3.42 1.00 -11.19
N PRO A 16 -2.76 1.12 -12.35
CA PRO A 16 -1.32 0.87 -12.39
C PRO A 16 -0.54 1.80 -11.49
N ARG A 17 -0.93 3.07 -11.40
CA ARG A 17 -0.25 4.00 -10.54
C ARG A 17 -0.51 3.70 -9.07
N TRP A 18 -1.72 3.33 -8.74
CA TRP A 18 -2.09 2.96 -7.38
C TRP A 18 -1.30 1.73 -6.95
N ARG A 19 -1.20 0.75 -7.85
CA ARG A 19 -0.45 -0.47 -7.58
C ARG A 19 1.02 -0.16 -7.35
N GLU A 20 1.56 0.75 -8.11
CA GLU A 20 2.94 1.17 -7.96
C GLU A 20 3.18 1.79 -6.59
N GLU A 21 2.26 2.62 -6.13
CA GLU A 21 2.37 3.24 -4.82
C GLU A 21 2.30 2.21 -3.70
N VAL A 22 1.43 1.21 -3.85
CA VAL A 22 1.34 0.13 -2.88
C VAL A 22 2.66 -0.62 -2.83
N ASN A 23 3.22 -0.92 -3.99
CA ASN A 23 4.47 -1.67 -4.05
C ASN A 23 5.61 -0.89 -3.40
N ARG A 24 5.68 0.41 -3.66
CA ARG A 24 6.71 1.24 -3.08
C ARG A 24 6.56 1.28 -1.56
N ARG A 25 5.34 1.43 -1.09
CA ARG A 25 5.10 1.52 0.34
C ARG A 25 5.40 0.21 1.05
N LEU A 26 5.06 -0.91 0.44
CA LEU A 26 5.39 -2.22 1.01
C LEU A 26 6.90 -2.37 1.14
N SER A 27 7.63 -1.93 0.14
CA SER A 27 9.09 -2.01 0.18
C SER A 27 9.66 -1.14 1.27
N GLU A 28 9.09 0.03 1.47
CA GLU A 28 9.58 0.97 2.47
C GLU A 28 9.28 0.50 3.89
N VAL A 29 8.12 -0.07 4.11
CA VAL A 29 7.69 -0.41 5.46
C VAL A 29 8.10 -1.84 5.84
N TYR A 30 7.90 -2.77 4.93
CA TYR A 30 8.10 -4.19 5.24
C TYR A 30 9.23 -4.84 4.45
N VAL A 31 9.85 -4.10 3.54
CA VAL A 31 10.97 -4.59 2.73
C VAL A 31 10.54 -5.77 1.85
N ILE A 32 9.33 -5.72 1.35
CA ILE A 32 8.84 -6.74 0.41
C ILE A 32 8.13 -6.05 -0.74
N THR A 33 7.94 -6.78 -1.82
CA THR A 33 7.20 -6.26 -2.97
C THR A 33 5.85 -6.93 -3.02
N ILE A 34 5.01 -6.48 -3.93
CA ILE A 34 3.71 -7.11 -4.16
C ILE A 34 3.93 -8.56 -4.57
N ASP A 35 4.92 -8.82 -5.41
CA ASP A 35 5.22 -10.18 -5.84
C ASP A 35 5.67 -11.04 -4.68
N ASP A 36 6.53 -10.51 -3.83
CA ASP A 36 6.99 -11.24 -2.65
C ASP A 36 5.83 -11.57 -1.73
N ALA A 37 4.89 -10.66 -1.61
CA ALA A 37 3.75 -10.84 -0.73
C ALA A 37 2.70 -11.79 -1.30
N GLY A 38 2.78 -12.06 -2.59
CA GLY A 38 1.81 -12.94 -3.22
C GLY A 38 0.42 -12.33 -3.36
N ILE A 39 0.35 -11.02 -3.47
CA ILE A 39 -0.93 -10.35 -3.61
C ILE A 39 -1.31 -10.32 -5.08
N ASP A 40 -2.46 -10.89 -5.41
CA ASP A 40 -2.85 -10.91 -6.81
C ASP A 40 -3.53 -9.60 -7.21
N ASP A 41 -3.60 -9.37 -8.51
CA ASP A 41 -4.14 -8.12 -9.04
C ASP A 41 -5.63 -7.97 -8.77
N ASP A 42 -6.35 -9.07 -8.70
CA ASP A 42 -7.78 -8.99 -8.42
C ASP A 42 -8.04 -8.38 -7.04
N ARG A 43 -7.25 -8.79 -6.07
CA ARG A 43 -7.38 -8.25 -4.73
C ARG A 43 -6.98 -6.77 -4.72
N LEU A 44 -5.89 -6.45 -5.37
CA LEU A 44 -5.45 -5.06 -5.45
C LEU A 44 -6.50 -4.19 -6.12
N ARG A 45 -7.07 -4.69 -7.20
CA ARG A 45 -8.06 -3.93 -7.95
C ARG A 45 -9.31 -3.69 -7.12
N SER A 46 -9.70 -4.65 -6.31
CA SER A 46 -10.83 -4.48 -5.41
C SER A 46 -10.62 -3.33 -4.45
N HIS A 47 -9.45 -3.26 -3.85
CA HIS A 47 -9.15 -2.19 -2.91
C HIS A 47 -9.06 -0.84 -3.61
N TRP A 48 -8.50 -0.85 -4.82
CA TRP A 48 -8.43 0.38 -5.59
C TRP A 48 -9.84 0.88 -5.93
N GLN A 49 -10.73 -0.02 -6.29
CA GLN A 49 -12.09 0.35 -6.62
C GLN A 49 -12.85 0.89 -5.42
N MET A 50 -12.49 0.48 -4.23
CA MET A 50 -13.07 1.00 -3.02
C MET A 50 -12.48 2.34 -2.62
N LYS A 51 -11.58 2.85 -3.44
CA LYS A 51 -10.94 4.13 -3.21
C LYS A 51 -10.13 4.17 -1.92
N GLN A 52 -9.52 3.06 -1.60
CA GLN A 52 -8.67 2.99 -0.43
C GLN A 52 -7.31 3.60 -0.75
N PRO A 53 -6.77 4.48 0.09
CA PRO A 53 -5.43 5.02 -0.16
C PRO A 53 -4.38 3.91 -0.13
N PRO A 54 -3.33 4.02 -0.94
CA PRO A 54 -2.30 2.98 -0.95
C PRO A 54 -1.71 2.68 0.42
N PHE A 55 -1.46 3.73 1.23
CA PHE A 55 -0.85 3.51 2.53
C PHE A 55 -1.79 2.77 3.46
N GLU A 56 -3.10 2.97 3.33
CA GLU A 56 -4.07 2.26 4.14
C GLU A 56 -4.11 0.78 3.76
N PHE A 57 -4.00 0.49 2.48
CA PHE A 57 -3.96 -0.88 2.03
C PHE A 57 -2.75 -1.60 2.64
N VAL A 58 -1.62 -0.93 2.64
CA VAL A 58 -0.39 -1.52 3.17
C VAL A 58 -0.52 -1.77 4.68
N GLU A 59 -1.10 -0.84 5.40
CA GLU A 59 -1.33 -1.00 6.83
C GLU A 59 -2.27 -2.16 7.08
N TRP A 60 -3.35 -2.23 6.33
CA TRP A 60 -4.32 -3.29 6.47
C TRP A 60 -3.66 -4.65 6.21
N PHE A 61 -2.87 -4.71 5.15
CA PHE A 61 -2.19 -5.94 4.79
C PHE A 61 -1.22 -6.38 5.87
N GLY A 62 -0.46 -5.44 6.40
CA GLY A 62 0.48 -5.74 7.47
C GLY A 62 -0.20 -6.27 8.72
N ASP A 63 -1.34 -5.67 9.07
CA ASP A 63 -2.11 -6.10 10.21
C ASP A 63 -2.70 -7.49 10.00
N LYS A 64 -3.25 -7.70 8.80
CA LYS A 64 -3.91 -8.96 8.52
C LYS A 64 -2.95 -10.14 8.56
N TYR A 65 -1.74 -9.94 8.09
CA TYR A 65 -0.75 -11.02 8.05
C TYR A 65 0.31 -10.91 9.13
N ASP A 66 0.07 -10.01 10.08
CA ASP A 66 0.94 -9.87 11.25
C ASP A 66 2.39 -9.62 10.85
N LEU A 67 2.60 -8.73 9.91
CA LEU A 67 3.94 -8.42 9.47
C LEU A 67 4.60 -7.41 10.39
N ASP A 68 5.90 -7.51 10.55
CA ASP A 68 6.65 -6.56 11.36
C ASP A 68 7.26 -5.51 10.45
N PRO A 69 7.00 -4.23 10.71
CA PRO A 69 7.63 -3.20 9.89
C PRO A 69 9.12 -3.15 10.17
N LYS A 70 9.86 -2.68 9.19
CA LYS A 70 11.29 -2.58 9.30
C LYS A 70 11.72 -1.84 10.55
N SER A 71 11.00 -0.79 10.92
CA SER A 71 11.36 -0.01 12.09
C SER A 71 11.18 -0.77 13.39
N ALA A 72 10.41 -1.86 13.37
CA ALA A 72 10.20 -2.63 14.59
C ALA A 72 11.42 -3.46 14.98
N PHE A 73 12.43 -3.53 14.13
CA PHE A 73 13.61 -4.29 14.48
C PHE A 73 14.64 -3.47 15.23
N GLY A 74 14.20 -2.38 15.79
CA GLY A 74 15.04 -1.68 16.72
C GLY A 74 16.13 -0.85 16.12
N LEU A 75 15.96 -0.49 14.98
CA LEU A 75 16.96 0.32 14.34
C LEU A 75 16.63 1.78 14.35
#